data_8f5b673a9dca8e2fac1add5e278443ad
#
_entry.id   8f5b673a9dca8e2fac1add5e278443ad
#
_cell.length_a   1.000
_cell.length_b   1.000
_cell.length_c   1.000
_cell.angle_alpha   90.00
_cell.angle_beta   90.00
_cell.angle_gamma   90.00
#
_symmetry.space_group_name_H-M   'P 1'
#
loop_
_entity.id
_entity.type
_entity.pdbx_description
1 polymer ?
#
loop_
_entity_poly.entity_id
_entity_poly.type
_entity_poly.pdbx_seq_one_letter_code
_entity_poly.pdbx_strand_id
1 'polypeptide(L)'
;MKRTVLQGGVLLIFVFFFQLTSISAQNNSVINDSVYSNILKEGRSVKVILPETYKPGSSEKYEVIYLTDGEWAVELFPFIYKFAKSENYVPPAIIVALPNTYINKANQRDRDFLPVHVENPAISGGADKFISFLKNELIPYIDKTYPTDGTNSLYGHSYGGLFVMYTLLTEPQLFQTYFATDPSMWWNNDFVIKLASERLDKIPPGKLLWIAGIDETYKGMGIGRMDSVLKLKAPPGLKWEIATFPNEKHNSVRLKAMYDGIKFSYSGYSGGAIQFHPMNGILLKNKPATIFLLDRYPEMRYTLDGTEPDMTSPKAESRLLINGPAQLVLKSFSVSGKYDLVAKGSFTVGEILPSSQKPKKLINGGLKYACYGGNWDKMPDLKKLKPVQTGVADSLFSFKNLPLKVNFACLSEGYLEIAEDGYYIFATTTKNASRLYLGNKLLIDEDSIHSAETTKSFIIPLEKGFYPVRLEYFQKDANPALQLIYLKPGAGDPTPIPYKYMYH
;
A
#
# COMPACT_ATOMS: atom_id res chain seq x y z
N MET A 1 -20.94 40.50 -56.29
CA MET A 1 -19.60 40.15 -55.89
C MET A 1 -19.50 40.11 -54.37
N LYS A 2 -19.59 38.95 -53.76
CA LYS A 2 -19.43 38.74 -52.31
C LYS A 2 -18.11 38.00 -52.10
N ARG A 3 -17.15 38.62 -51.42
CA ARG A 3 -15.88 37.96 -51.02
C ARG A 3 -16.11 37.15 -49.76
N THR A 4 -15.89 35.86 -49.84
CA THR A 4 -15.90 34.94 -48.72
C THR A 4 -14.48 34.90 -48.17
N VAL A 5 -14.30 35.22 -46.89
CA VAL A 5 -13.05 35.11 -46.15
C VAL A 5 -12.99 33.71 -45.56
N LEU A 6 -12.04 32.89 -46.01
CA LEU A 6 -11.68 31.63 -45.37
C LEU A 6 -10.84 31.92 -44.12
N GLN A 7 -11.36 31.60 -42.96
CA GLN A 7 -10.57 31.48 -41.74
C GLN A 7 -9.89 30.10 -41.70
N GLY A 8 -8.57 30.11 -41.85
CA GLY A 8 -7.75 28.91 -41.68
C GLY A 8 -7.54 28.62 -40.18
N GLY A 9 -8.19 27.59 -39.71
CA GLY A 9 -7.92 27.04 -38.39
C GLY A 9 -6.62 26.22 -38.40
N VAL A 10 -5.64 26.62 -37.63
CA VAL A 10 -4.43 25.83 -37.38
C VAL A 10 -4.77 24.72 -36.39
N LEU A 11 -4.84 23.49 -36.89
CA LEU A 11 -5.00 22.29 -36.10
C LEU A 11 -3.62 21.94 -35.48
N LEU A 12 -3.44 22.27 -34.19
CA LEU A 12 -2.27 21.83 -33.42
C LEU A 12 -2.47 20.33 -33.06
N ILE A 13 -1.79 19.47 -33.83
CA ILE A 13 -1.70 18.05 -33.53
C ILE A 13 -0.69 17.88 -32.39
N PHE A 14 -1.17 17.64 -31.17
CA PHE A 14 -0.34 17.14 -30.07
C PHE A 14 0.03 15.69 -30.36
N VAL A 15 1.25 15.46 -30.84
CA VAL A 15 1.84 14.12 -30.91
C VAL A 15 2.27 13.73 -29.49
N PHE A 16 1.44 12.97 -28.82
CA PHE A 16 1.85 12.25 -27.64
C PHE A 16 2.86 11.16 -28.05
N PHE A 17 4.13 11.39 -27.78
CA PHE A 17 5.12 10.31 -27.77
C PHE A 17 4.82 9.40 -26.58
N PHE A 18 4.02 8.36 -26.81
CA PHE A 18 4.04 7.19 -25.95
C PHE A 18 5.45 6.58 -26.07
N GLN A 19 6.29 6.80 -25.07
CA GLN A 19 7.43 5.92 -24.87
C GLN A 19 6.85 4.55 -24.53
N LEU A 20 6.83 3.66 -25.51
CA LEU A 20 6.71 2.24 -25.30
C LEU A 20 7.94 1.82 -24.49
N THR A 21 7.85 1.93 -23.17
CA THR A 21 8.69 1.11 -22.30
C THR A 21 8.35 -0.31 -22.68
N SER A 22 9.29 -1.01 -23.29
CA SER A 22 9.24 -2.46 -23.45
C SER A 22 9.02 -3.03 -22.04
N ILE A 23 7.77 -3.42 -21.77
CA ILE A 23 7.45 -4.28 -20.64
C ILE A 23 8.14 -5.59 -21.01
N SER A 24 9.36 -5.76 -20.55
CA SER A 24 9.96 -7.07 -20.44
C SER A 24 8.97 -7.88 -19.60
N ALA A 25 8.26 -8.79 -20.24
CA ALA A 25 7.48 -9.79 -19.54
C ALA A 25 8.50 -10.64 -18.76
N GLN A 26 8.86 -10.17 -17.57
CA GLN A 26 9.55 -10.97 -16.59
C GLN A 26 8.51 -12.02 -16.19
N ASN A 27 8.51 -13.16 -16.88
CA ASN A 27 7.76 -14.34 -16.48
C ASN A 27 8.15 -14.60 -15.03
N ASN A 28 7.20 -14.46 -14.11
CA ASN A 28 7.36 -14.97 -12.76
C ASN A 28 7.67 -16.45 -12.92
N SER A 29 8.94 -16.83 -12.81
CA SER A 29 9.35 -18.21 -12.99
C SER A 29 8.74 -19.03 -11.86
N VAL A 30 7.86 -19.95 -12.22
CA VAL A 30 7.33 -20.93 -11.28
C VAL A 30 8.48 -21.87 -10.92
N ILE A 31 8.87 -21.87 -9.66
CA ILE A 31 9.87 -22.80 -9.12
C ILE A 31 9.13 -24.10 -8.85
N ASN A 32 9.48 -25.15 -9.60
CA ASN A 32 8.98 -26.48 -9.33
C ASN A 32 9.89 -27.15 -8.29
N ASP A 33 9.29 -27.57 -7.21
CA ASP A 33 9.96 -28.16 -6.07
C ASP A 33 9.24 -29.41 -5.60
N SER A 34 9.81 -30.17 -4.69
CA SER A 34 9.20 -31.37 -4.14
C SER A 34 9.68 -31.64 -2.71
N VAL A 35 8.74 -32.10 -1.88
CA VAL A 35 8.99 -32.49 -0.50
C VAL A 35 8.56 -33.94 -0.31
N TYR A 36 9.47 -34.79 0.16
CA TYR A 36 9.06 -36.13 0.59
C TYR A 36 8.39 -36.04 1.97
N SER A 37 7.15 -36.46 2.06
CA SER A 37 6.40 -36.51 3.29
C SER A 37 6.59 -37.84 4.01
N ASN A 38 7.14 -37.80 5.21
CA ASN A 38 7.19 -38.96 6.11
C ASN A 38 5.85 -39.28 6.70
N ILE A 39 4.93 -38.29 6.82
CA ILE A 39 3.58 -38.45 7.32
C ILE A 39 2.70 -39.17 6.28
N LEU A 40 2.74 -38.71 5.03
CA LEU A 40 1.96 -39.26 3.92
C LEU A 40 2.64 -40.46 3.24
N LYS A 41 3.96 -40.67 3.46
CA LYS A 41 4.81 -41.72 2.83
C LYS A 41 4.86 -41.61 1.31
N GLU A 42 4.91 -40.37 0.81
CA GLU A 42 4.95 -40.06 -0.63
C GLU A 42 5.69 -38.77 -0.93
N GLY A 43 6.13 -38.59 -2.18
CA GLY A 43 6.64 -37.30 -2.67
C GLY A 43 5.49 -36.34 -3.01
N ARG A 44 5.61 -35.10 -2.59
CA ARG A 44 4.61 -34.03 -2.85
C ARG A 44 5.25 -32.96 -3.73
N SER A 45 4.68 -32.74 -4.91
CA SER A 45 5.08 -31.62 -5.75
C SER A 45 4.62 -30.30 -5.12
N VAL A 46 5.46 -29.30 -5.25
CA VAL A 46 5.20 -27.93 -4.78
C VAL A 46 5.60 -26.96 -5.88
N LYS A 47 4.78 -25.97 -6.14
CA LYS A 47 5.09 -24.88 -7.08
C LYS A 47 5.15 -23.58 -6.31
N VAL A 48 6.30 -22.92 -6.33
CA VAL A 48 6.54 -21.68 -5.60
C VAL A 48 6.71 -20.52 -6.57
N ILE A 49 5.98 -19.45 -6.33
CA ILE A 49 6.06 -18.18 -7.06
C ILE A 49 6.50 -17.10 -6.09
N LEU A 50 7.67 -16.52 -6.35
CA LEU A 50 8.18 -15.40 -5.57
C LEU A 50 7.63 -14.07 -6.09
N PRO A 51 7.45 -13.07 -5.22
CA PRO A 51 7.00 -11.75 -5.65
C PRO A 51 8.04 -11.06 -6.55
N GLU A 52 7.61 -10.20 -7.47
CA GLU A 52 8.51 -9.46 -8.39
C GLU A 52 9.53 -8.58 -7.66
N THR A 53 9.21 -8.16 -6.43
CA THR A 53 10.12 -7.38 -5.59
C THR A 53 11.21 -8.22 -4.93
N TYR A 54 11.11 -9.54 -4.98
CA TYR A 54 12.10 -10.44 -4.38
C TYR A 54 13.50 -10.21 -4.96
N LYS A 55 14.47 -10.04 -4.07
CA LYS A 55 15.88 -9.95 -4.41
C LYS A 55 16.66 -10.92 -3.51
N PRO A 56 17.48 -11.82 -4.08
CA PRO A 56 18.35 -12.69 -3.29
C PRO A 56 19.22 -11.88 -2.32
N GLY A 57 19.26 -12.30 -1.06
CA GLY A 57 20.03 -11.61 -0.02
C GLY A 57 19.36 -10.36 0.60
N SER A 58 18.16 -10.00 0.17
CA SER A 58 17.36 -8.96 0.83
C SER A 58 16.90 -9.44 2.21
N SER A 59 16.78 -8.50 3.16
CA SER A 59 16.17 -8.74 4.47
C SER A 59 14.63 -8.73 4.44
N GLU A 60 14.04 -8.40 3.29
CA GLU A 60 12.59 -8.36 3.12
C GLU A 60 11.98 -9.75 3.28
N LYS A 61 10.88 -9.83 4.03
CA LYS A 61 10.15 -11.06 4.29
C LYS A 61 8.71 -10.93 3.81
N TYR A 62 8.13 -12.06 3.44
CA TYR A 62 6.84 -12.12 2.76
C TYR A 62 5.88 -13.07 3.47
N GLU A 63 4.58 -12.74 3.43
CA GLU A 63 3.51 -13.68 3.75
C GLU A 63 3.47 -14.80 2.71
N VAL A 64 2.91 -15.95 3.08
CA VAL A 64 2.76 -17.10 2.20
C VAL A 64 1.29 -17.45 2.01
N ILE A 65 0.87 -17.61 0.76
CA ILE A 65 -0.48 -18.05 0.40
C ILE A 65 -0.41 -19.45 -0.18
N TYR A 66 -0.95 -20.42 0.54
CA TYR A 66 -1.01 -21.82 0.12
C TYR A 66 -2.29 -22.07 -0.67
N LEU A 67 -2.15 -22.66 -1.85
CA LEU A 67 -3.25 -22.96 -2.76
C LEU A 67 -3.42 -24.47 -2.88
N THR A 68 -4.57 -25.00 -2.52
CA THR A 68 -4.96 -26.38 -2.88
C THR A 68 -5.26 -26.47 -4.37
N ASP A 69 -5.31 -27.69 -4.91
CA ASP A 69 -5.58 -27.92 -6.36
C ASP A 69 -4.60 -27.13 -7.24
N GLY A 70 -3.32 -27.19 -6.92
CA GLY A 70 -2.26 -26.37 -7.49
C GLY A 70 -2.07 -26.49 -8.99
N GLU A 71 -2.64 -27.49 -9.65
CA GLU A 71 -2.56 -27.68 -11.09
C GLU A 71 -3.15 -26.48 -11.85
N TRP A 72 -4.34 -26.06 -11.47
CA TRP A 72 -5.03 -24.93 -12.09
C TRP A 72 -4.91 -23.63 -11.29
N ALA A 73 -4.78 -23.73 -9.97
CA ALA A 73 -4.70 -22.52 -9.12
C ALA A 73 -3.46 -21.70 -9.44
N VAL A 74 -2.36 -22.35 -9.80
CA VAL A 74 -1.10 -21.68 -10.16
C VAL A 74 -1.18 -20.83 -11.43
N GLU A 75 -2.15 -21.06 -12.30
CA GLU A 75 -2.35 -20.28 -13.52
C GLU A 75 -3.18 -19.02 -13.25
N LEU A 76 -4.17 -19.11 -12.38
CA LEU A 76 -5.14 -18.05 -12.16
C LEU A 76 -4.74 -17.13 -10.99
N PHE A 77 -4.41 -17.69 -9.84
CA PHE A 77 -4.22 -16.92 -8.60
C PHE A 77 -3.05 -15.93 -8.68
N PRO A 78 -1.85 -16.30 -9.17
CA PRO A 78 -0.73 -15.37 -9.28
C PRO A 78 -1.03 -14.17 -10.19
N PHE A 79 -1.80 -14.40 -11.27
CA PHE A 79 -2.23 -13.33 -12.17
C PHE A 79 -3.15 -12.33 -11.46
N ILE A 80 -4.16 -12.82 -10.74
CA ILE A 80 -5.08 -11.99 -9.96
C ILE A 80 -4.30 -11.23 -8.86
N TYR A 81 -3.41 -11.92 -8.15
CA TYR A 81 -2.62 -11.33 -7.08
C TYR A 81 -1.69 -10.23 -7.58
N LYS A 82 -1.00 -10.48 -8.71
CA LYS A 82 -0.15 -9.49 -9.37
C LYS A 82 -0.94 -8.25 -9.77
N PHE A 83 -2.15 -8.43 -10.34
CA PHE A 83 -3.03 -7.32 -10.68
C PHE A 83 -3.47 -6.54 -9.42
N ALA A 84 -3.95 -7.22 -8.37
CA ALA A 84 -4.33 -6.56 -7.13
C ALA A 84 -3.15 -5.82 -6.47
N LYS A 85 -1.94 -6.36 -6.60
CA LYS A 85 -0.71 -5.73 -6.11
C LYS A 85 -0.34 -4.48 -6.91
N SER A 86 -0.51 -4.48 -8.24
CA SER A 86 -0.26 -3.28 -9.06
C SER A 86 -1.22 -2.13 -8.75
N GLU A 87 -2.41 -2.44 -8.25
CA GLU A 87 -3.41 -1.48 -7.78
C GLU A 87 -3.28 -1.12 -6.29
N ASN A 88 -2.20 -1.56 -5.63
CA ASN A 88 -1.94 -1.34 -4.20
C ASN A 88 -3.02 -1.89 -3.25
N TYR A 89 -3.77 -2.91 -3.65
CA TYR A 89 -4.74 -3.59 -2.77
C TYR A 89 -4.11 -4.59 -1.83
N VAL A 90 -2.94 -5.12 -2.16
CA VAL A 90 -2.29 -6.21 -1.41
C VAL A 90 -0.77 -5.98 -1.34
N PRO A 91 -0.09 -6.47 -0.28
CA PRO A 91 1.37 -6.49 -0.20
C PRO A 91 1.98 -7.52 -1.15
N PRO A 92 3.28 -7.50 -1.42
CA PRO A 92 3.96 -8.61 -2.07
C PRO A 92 3.88 -9.88 -1.20
N ALA A 93 3.63 -11.05 -1.80
CA ALA A 93 3.54 -12.33 -1.11
C ALA A 93 4.19 -13.47 -1.92
N ILE A 94 4.59 -14.53 -1.22
CA ILE A 94 4.99 -15.81 -1.82
C ILE A 94 3.72 -16.64 -2.02
N ILE A 95 3.57 -17.24 -3.19
CA ILE A 95 2.45 -18.15 -3.48
C ILE A 95 3.01 -19.56 -3.58
N VAL A 96 2.40 -20.48 -2.82
CA VAL A 96 2.78 -21.91 -2.78
C VAL A 96 1.58 -22.73 -3.24
N ALA A 97 1.63 -23.25 -4.46
CA ALA A 97 0.57 -24.08 -5.00
C ALA A 97 0.90 -25.57 -4.82
N LEU A 98 -0.10 -26.33 -4.36
CA LEU A 98 -0.01 -27.73 -4.02
C LEU A 98 -0.78 -28.57 -5.05
N PRO A 99 -0.13 -29.10 -6.10
CA PRO A 99 -0.74 -30.02 -7.02
C PRO A 99 -1.23 -31.29 -6.32
N ASN A 100 -2.31 -31.86 -6.82
CA ASN A 100 -2.79 -33.14 -6.34
C ASN A 100 -1.81 -34.28 -6.68
N THR A 101 -1.69 -35.26 -5.81
CA THR A 101 -0.81 -36.42 -6.01
C THR A 101 -1.57 -37.54 -6.69
N TYR A 102 -0.91 -38.28 -7.55
CA TYR A 102 -1.44 -39.45 -8.22
C TYR A 102 -0.68 -40.70 -7.79
N ILE A 103 -1.37 -41.68 -7.22
CA ILE A 103 -0.81 -42.98 -6.86
C ILE A 103 -1.49 -44.03 -7.73
N ASN A 104 -0.72 -44.82 -8.47
CA ASN A 104 -1.27 -45.80 -9.43
C ASN A 104 -2.33 -45.21 -10.37
N LYS A 105 -2.10 -44.01 -10.87
CA LYS A 105 -3.00 -43.21 -11.70
C LYS A 105 -4.29 -42.72 -10.99
N ALA A 106 -4.49 -43.02 -9.72
CA ALA A 106 -5.62 -42.52 -8.95
C ALA A 106 -5.26 -41.16 -8.28
N ASN A 107 -6.09 -40.14 -8.52
CA ASN A 107 -5.96 -38.86 -7.87
C ASN A 107 -6.23 -39.00 -6.38
N GLN A 108 -5.34 -38.49 -5.54
CA GLN A 108 -5.46 -38.56 -4.07
C GLN A 108 -6.16 -37.33 -3.48
N ARG A 109 -6.76 -36.47 -4.29
CA ARG A 109 -7.43 -35.23 -3.89
C ARG A 109 -8.47 -35.45 -2.80
N ASP A 110 -9.34 -36.43 -2.99
CA ASP A 110 -10.43 -36.70 -2.06
C ASP A 110 -9.92 -37.31 -0.75
N ARG A 111 -8.84 -38.11 -0.80
CA ARG A 111 -8.12 -38.54 0.40
C ARG A 111 -7.66 -37.35 1.22
N ASP A 112 -6.99 -36.38 0.56
CA ASP A 112 -6.31 -35.28 1.22
C ASP A 112 -7.27 -34.22 1.75
N PHE A 113 -8.44 -34.07 1.15
CA PHE A 113 -9.36 -32.97 1.49
C PHE A 113 -10.57 -33.40 2.31
N LEU A 114 -10.95 -34.68 2.31
CA LEU A 114 -12.13 -35.13 3.02
C LEU A 114 -11.79 -35.62 4.43
N PRO A 115 -12.51 -35.13 5.46
CA PRO A 115 -12.19 -35.38 6.87
C PRO A 115 -12.34 -36.83 7.32
N VAL A 116 -13.36 -37.52 6.82
CA VAL A 116 -13.69 -38.90 7.25
C VAL A 116 -13.77 -39.82 6.06
N HIS A 117 -13.54 -41.13 6.31
CA HIS A 117 -13.72 -42.13 5.28
C HIS A 117 -15.21 -42.36 5.01
N VAL A 118 -15.55 -42.40 3.71
CA VAL A 118 -16.88 -42.75 3.20
C VAL A 118 -16.75 -43.74 2.05
N GLU A 119 -17.81 -44.49 1.76
CA GLU A 119 -17.78 -45.49 0.68
C GLU A 119 -17.63 -44.86 -0.70
N ASN A 120 -18.20 -43.67 -0.87
CA ASN A 120 -18.12 -42.93 -2.15
C ASN A 120 -17.85 -41.42 -1.89
N PRO A 121 -16.66 -40.89 -2.22
CA PRO A 121 -15.53 -41.62 -2.83
C PRO A 121 -14.77 -42.53 -1.85
N ALA A 122 -14.45 -43.73 -2.26
CA ALA A 122 -13.75 -44.70 -1.43
C ALA A 122 -12.35 -44.26 -0.96
N ILE A 123 -11.68 -43.40 -1.76
CA ILE A 123 -10.42 -42.75 -1.36
C ILE A 123 -10.77 -41.45 -0.63
N SER A 124 -10.93 -41.51 0.68
CA SER A 124 -11.32 -40.36 1.53
C SER A 124 -10.83 -40.54 2.96
N GLY A 125 -10.95 -39.50 3.79
CA GLY A 125 -10.67 -39.58 5.24
C GLY A 125 -9.22 -39.34 5.64
N GLY A 126 -8.42 -38.66 4.82
CA GLY A 126 -7.01 -38.37 5.12
C GLY A 126 -6.72 -36.88 5.43
N ALA A 127 -7.73 -36.04 5.59
CA ALA A 127 -7.53 -34.61 5.81
C ALA A 127 -6.65 -34.30 7.03
N ASP A 128 -6.81 -35.03 8.14
CA ASP A 128 -5.96 -34.85 9.32
C ASP A 128 -4.47 -35.12 9.04
N LYS A 129 -4.19 -36.16 8.24
CA LYS A 129 -2.80 -36.44 7.83
C LYS A 129 -2.26 -35.37 6.89
N PHE A 130 -3.11 -34.83 6.02
CA PHE A 130 -2.71 -33.77 5.12
C PHE A 130 -2.49 -32.46 5.89
N ILE A 131 -3.32 -32.11 6.86
CA ILE A 131 -3.09 -30.99 7.79
C ILE A 131 -1.76 -31.22 8.57
N SER A 132 -1.52 -32.41 9.06
CA SER A 132 -0.26 -32.73 9.76
C SER A 132 0.97 -32.60 8.85
N PHE A 133 0.86 -32.98 7.59
CA PHE A 133 1.91 -32.74 6.58
C PHE A 133 2.15 -31.24 6.37
N LEU A 134 1.08 -30.44 6.18
CA LEU A 134 1.20 -28.98 6.05
C LEU A 134 1.91 -28.38 7.27
N LYS A 135 1.46 -28.73 8.47
CA LYS A 135 1.92 -28.18 9.74
C LYS A 135 3.37 -28.54 10.06
N ASN A 136 3.72 -29.81 9.92
CA ASN A 136 4.96 -30.35 10.47
C ASN A 136 6.07 -30.54 9.43
N GLU A 137 5.75 -30.55 8.13
CA GLU A 137 6.71 -30.82 7.08
C GLU A 137 6.77 -29.67 6.05
N LEU A 138 5.65 -29.29 5.41
CA LEU A 138 5.68 -28.35 4.30
C LEU A 138 5.94 -26.90 4.76
N ILE A 139 5.16 -26.38 5.70
CA ILE A 139 5.31 -24.99 6.17
C ILE A 139 6.72 -24.77 6.73
N PRO A 140 7.27 -25.64 7.61
CA PRO A 140 8.66 -25.52 8.06
C PRO A 140 9.70 -25.59 6.92
N TYR A 141 9.46 -26.39 5.89
CA TYR A 141 10.31 -26.44 4.71
C TYR A 141 10.32 -25.11 3.94
N ILE A 142 9.15 -24.53 3.68
CA ILE A 142 8.99 -23.25 3.00
C ILE A 142 9.63 -22.12 3.82
N ASP A 143 9.41 -22.07 5.13
CA ASP A 143 9.98 -21.07 6.03
C ASP A 143 11.52 -21.14 6.11
N LYS A 144 12.08 -22.31 5.97
CA LYS A 144 13.53 -22.51 5.93
C LYS A 144 14.14 -22.12 4.58
N THR A 145 13.40 -22.35 3.49
CA THR A 145 13.92 -22.22 2.11
C THR A 145 13.73 -20.82 1.54
N TYR A 146 12.65 -20.15 1.91
CA TYR A 146 12.25 -18.86 1.37
C TYR A 146 12.14 -17.79 2.48
N PRO A 147 12.26 -16.49 2.14
CA PRO A 147 12.20 -15.41 3.12
C PRO A 147 10.76 -15.12 3.57
N THR A 148 10.19 -16.00 4.38
CA THR A 148 8.85 -15.86 4.93
C THR A 148 8.84 -15.04 6.21
N ASP A 149 7.70 -14.41 6.54
CA ASP A 149 7.48 -13.70 7.80
C ASP A 149 6.66 -14.52 8.83
N GLY A 150 6.30 -15.76 8.46
CA GLY A 150 5.52 -16.68 9.29
C GLY A 150 4.00 -16.48 9.20
N THR A 151 3.51 -15.50 8.45
CA THR A 151 2.08 -15.30 8.20
C THR A 151 1.64 -16.16 7.01
N ASN A 152 0.71 -17.08 7.23
CA ASN A 152 0.23 -18.02 6.23
C ASN A 152 -1.27 -17.85 5.95
N SER A 153 -1.67 -18.06 4.69
CA SER A 153 -3.07 -18.10 4.26
C SER A 153 -3.35 -19.38 3.48
N LEU A 154 -4.58 -19.87 3.52
CA LEU A 154 -5.00 -21.09 2.83
C LEU A 154 -6.18 -20.81 1.90
N TYR A 155 -6.05 -21.19 0.63
CA TYR A 155 -7.10 -21.11 -0.38
C TYR A 155 -7.54 -22.50 -0.84
N GLY A 156 -8.85 -22.70 -1.01
CA GLY A 156 -9.41 -23.91 -1.60
C GLY A 156 -10.77 -23.69 -2.28
N HIS A 157 -11.04 -24.51 -3.28
CA HIS A 157 -12.29 -24.52 -4.05
C HIS A 157 -12.98 -25.88 -3.95
N SER A 158 -14.31 -25.89 -3.86
CA SER A 158 -15.11 -27.13 -3.81
C SER A 158 -14.73 -28.00 -2.60
N TYR A 159 -14.23 -29.23 -2.79
CA TYR A 159 -13.65 -30.04 -1.70
C TYR A 159 -12.41 -29.40 -1.06
N GLY A 160 -11.62 -28.64 -1.84
CA GLY A 160 -10.55 -27.81 -1.29
C GLY A 160 -11.10 -26.72 -0.35
N GLY A 161 -12.26 -26.13 -0.69
CA GLY A 161 -12.95 -25.17 0.17
C GLY A 161 -13.51 -25.81 1.44
N LEU A 162 -14.01 -27.05 1.35
CA LEU A 162 -14.39 -27.84 2.53
C LEU A 162 -13.17 -28.10 3.43
N PHE A 163 -12.04 -28.47 2.86
CA PHE A 163 -10.78 -28.65 3.56
C PHE A 163 -10.32 -27.38 4.26
N VAL A 164 -10.46 -26.21 3.64
CA VAL A 164 -10.18 -24.91 4.26
C VAL A 164 -11.04 -24.72 5.52
N MET A 165 -12.34 -24.95 5.41
CA MET A 165 -13.26 -24.87 6.57
C MET A 165 -12.91 -25.86 7.66
N TYR A 166 -12.58 -27.10 7.28
CA TYR A 166 -12.17 -28.13 8.23
C TYR A 166 -10.88 -27.75 8.96
N THR A 167 -9.89 -27.23 8.23
CA THR A 167 -8.63 -26.77 8.82
C THR A 167 -8.84 -25.61 9.79
N LEU A 168 -9.70 -24.64 9.46
CA LEU A 168 -10.06 -23.54 10.37
C LEU A 168 -10.64 -24.09 11.70
N LEU A 169 -11.48 -25.11 11.63
CA LEU A 169 -12.18 -25.65 12.80
C LEU A 169 -11.35 -26.64 13.64
N THR A 170 -10.26 -27.18 13.08
CA THR A 170 -9.43 -28.19 13.77
C THR A 170 -8.03 -27.68 14.13
N GLU A 171 -7.42 -26.86 13.29
CA GLU A 171 -6.08 -26.28 13.48
C GLU A 171 -6.08 -24.77 13.17
N PRO A 172 -6.88 -23.96 13.88
CA PRO A 172 -7.06 -22.53 13.55
C PRO A 172 -5.80 -21.69 13.67
N GLN A 173 -4.75 -22.18 14.32
CA GLN A 173 -3.47 -21.47 14.46
C GLN A 173 -2.61 -21.55 13.20
N LEU A 174 -2.87 -22.53 12.31
CA LEU A 174 -2.00 -22.82 11.19
C LEU A 174 -1.99 -21.72 10.12
N PHE A 175 -3.14 -21.06 9.93
CA PHE A 175 -3.26 -19.97 8.97
C PHE A 175 -3.87 -18.71 9.60
N GLN A 176 -3.55 -17.56 9.04
CA GLN A 176 -4.14 -16.28 9.42
C GLN A 176 -5.45 -16.05 8.68
N THR A 177 -5.48 -16.38 7.38
CA THR A 177 -6.64 -16.20 6.50
C THR A 177 -7.03 -17.50 5.84
N TYR A 178 -8.33 -17.73 5.76
CA TYR A 178 -8.99 -18.90 5.20
C TYR A 178 -9.91 -18.46 4.07
N PHE A 179 -9.64 -18.94 2.84
CA PHE A 179 -10.42 -18.62 1.64
C PHE A 179 -11.13 -19.87 1.13
N ALA A 180 -12.43 -19.99 1.37
CA ALA A 180 -13.27 -21.09 0.94
C ALA A 180 -14.16 -20.66 -0.24
N THR A 181 -13.79 -21.06 -1.47
CA THR A 181 -14.54 -20.74 -2.67
C THR A 181 -15.48 -21.89 -3.03
N ASP A 182 -16.78 -21.60 -3.10
CA ASP A 182 -17.89 -22.51 -3.39
C ASP A 182 -17.72 -23.88 -2.71
N PRO A 183 -17.49 -23.86 -1.37
CA PRO A 183 -17.08 -25.03 -0.61
C PRO A 183 -18.20 -26.08 -0.52
N SER A 184 -17.85 -27.34 -0.72
CA SER A 184 -18.80 -28.47 -0.66
C SER A 184 -19.24 -28.81 0.76
N MET A 185 -19.84 -27.87 1.48
CA MET A 185 -20.21 -28.04 2.90
C MET A 185 -21.39 -28.97 3.13
N TRP A 186 -22.12 -29.34 2.06
CA TRP A 186 -23.16 -30.38 2.05
C TRP A 186 -22.61 -31.78 2.28
N TRP A 187 -21.29 -31.97 2.06
CA TRP A 187 -20.66 -33.28 2.08
C TRP A 187 -20.87 -33.99 3.42
N ASN A 188 -21.11 -35.29 3.36
CA ASN A 188 -21.34 -36.19 4.48
C ASN A 188 -22.35 -35.62 5.52
N ASN A 189 -23.56 -35.31 5.04
CA ASN A 189 -24.65 -34.77 5.84
C ASN A 189 -24.26 -33.52 6.65
N ASP A 190 -23.68 -32.53 5.97
CA ASP A 190 -23.26 -31.25 6.57
C ASP A 190 -22.20 -31.40 7.68
N PHE A 191 -21.26 -32.32 7.51
CA PHE A 191 -20.25 -32.64 8.51
C PHE A 191 -19.52 -31.38 9.03
N VAL A 192 -19.01 -30.54 8.13
CA VAL A 192 -18.25 -29.32 8.51
C VAL A 192 -19.16 -28.28 9.15
N ILE A 193 -20.45 -28.20 8.76
CA ILE A 193 -21.42 -27.27 9.39
C ILE A 193 -21.73 -27.70 10.81
N LYS A 194 -21.93 -29.00 11.06
CA LYS A 194 -22.10 -29.54 12.41
C LYS A 194 -20.88 -29.29 13.28
N LEU A 195 -19.69 -29.56 12.74
CA LEU A 195 -18.42 -29.29 13.42
C LEU A 195 -18.24 -27.79 13.75
N ALA A 196 -18.65 -26.90 12.85
CA ALA A 196 -18.64 -25.45 13.10
C ALA A 196 -19.55 -25.09 14.29
N SER A 197 -20.72 -25.70 14.38
CA SER A 197 -21.62 -25.48 15.51
C SER A 197 -21.03 -25.87 16.87
N GLU A 198 -20.02 -26.74 16.90
CA GLU A 198 -19.38 -27.27 18.12
C GLU A 198 -18.04 -26.55 18.43
N ARG A 199 -17.37 -25.97 17.43
CA ARG A 199 -15.98 -25.51 17.56
C ARG A 199 -15.73 -24.07 17.19
N LEU A 200 -16.69 -23.37 16.61
CA LEU A 200 -16.48 -22.01 16.10
C LEU A 200 -16.04 -21.03 17.21
N ASP A 201 -16.58 -21.22 18.42
CA ASP A 201 -16.25 -20.44 19.61
C ASP A 201 -14.80 -20.61 20.09
N LYS A 202 -14.10 -21.65 19.63
CA LYS A 202 -12.68 -21.95 19.96
C LYS A 202 -11.69 -21.29 19.01
N ILE A 203 -12.16 -20.62 17.97
CA ILE A 203 -11.28 -19.93 17.02
C ILE A 203 -10.65 -18.73 17.72
N PRO A 204 -9.31 -18.62 17.71
CA PRO A 204 -8.63 -17.50 18.36
C PRO A 204 -8.90 -16.19 17.63
N PRO A 205 -8.81 -15.06 18.34
CA PRO A 205 -9.03 -13.74 17.73
C PRO A 205 -8.00 -13.45 16.64
N GLY A 206 -8.40 -12.56 15.74
CA GLY A 206 -7.56 -12.07 14.65
C GLY A 206 -7.59 -12.92 13.38
N LYS A 207 -8.33 -14.05 13.36
CA LYS A 207 -8.48 -14.85 12.14
C LYS A 207 -9.43 -14.20 11.14
N LEU A 208 -9.19 -14.46 9.85
CA LEU A 208 -9.98 -13.96 8.73
C LEU A 208 -10.58 -15.16 7.97
N LEU A 209 -11.88 -15.10 7.69
CA LEU A 209 -12.58 -16.12 6.93
C LEU A 209 -13.37 -15.48 5.78
N TRP A 210 -13.01 -15.83 4.57
CA TRP A 210 -13.74 -15.48 3.36
C TRP A 210 -14.42 -16.72 2.80
N ILE A 211 -15.74 -16.67 2.63
CA ILE A 211 -16.52 -17.70 1.95
C ILE A 211 -17.16 -17.06 0.71
N ALA A 212 -16.97 -17.66 -0.43
CA ALA A 212 -17.58 -17.21 -1.66
C ALA A 212 -18.35 -18.34 -2.35
N GLY A 213 -19.44 -18.01 -3.03
CA GLY A 213 -20.22 -18.97 -3.80
C GLY A 213 -21.02 -18.29 -4.90
N ILE A 214 -21.93 -19.03 -5.51
CA ILE A 214 -22.88 -18.51 -6.49
C ILE A 214 -24.28 -18.57 -5.90
N ASP A 215 -25.19 -17.75 -6.40
CA ASP A 215 -26.55 -17.65 -5.84
C ASP A 215 -27.28 -19.01 -5.90
N GLU A 216 -27.10 -19.76 -6.99
CA GLU A 216 -27.70 -21.08 -7.17
C GLU A 216 -27.15 -22.13 -6.20
N THR A 217 -25.87 -22.02 -5.81
CA THR A 217 -25.24 -22.98 -4.88
C THR A 217 -25.33 -22.56 -3.42
N TYR A 218 -25.75 -21.35 -3.11
CA TYR A 218 -25.83 -20.85 -1.73
C TYR A 218 -26.57 -21.80 -0.79
N LYS A 219 -27.68 -22.38 -1.24
CA LYS A 219 -28.41 -23.40 -0.50
C LYS A 219 -27.81 -24.79 -0.64
N GLY A 220 -27.57 -25.20 -1.90
CA GLY A 220 -27.12 -26.55 -2.25
C GLY A 220 -25.76 -26.92 -1.67
N MET A 221 -24.77 -25.99 -1.76
CA MET A 221 -23.44 -26.20 -1.22
C MET A 221 -23.35 -26.03 0.31
N GLY A 222 -24.42 -25.64 0.96
CA GLY A 222 -24.46 -25.47 2.43
C GLY A 222 -24.00 -24.11 2.94
N ILE A 223 -23.71 -23.14 2.05
CA ILE A 223 -23.21 -21.82 2.40
C ILE A 223 -24.22 -21.08 3.30
N GLY A 224 -25.50 -21.09 2.96
CA GLY A 224 -26.55 -20.45 3.77
C GLY A 224 -26.72 -21.04 5.15
N ARG A 225 -26.49 -22.37 5.31
CA ARG A 225 -26.49 -23.00 6.63
C ARG A 225 -25.27 -22.59 7.45
N MET A 226 -24.09 -22.52 6.83
CA MET A 226 -22.87 -22.03 7.47
C MET A 226 -23.01 -20.55 7.87
N ASP A 227 -23.61 -19.71 7.01
CA ASP A 227 -23.90 -18.30 7.30
C ASP A 227 -24.74 -18.17 8.59
N SER A 228 -25.76 -19.02 8.73
CA SER A 228 -26.59 -19.03 9.94
C SER A 228 -25.79 -19.42 11.19
N VAL A 229 -24.86 -20.38 11.08
CA VAL A 229 -23.98 -20.78 12.18
C VAL A 229 -23.01 -19.66 12.54
N LEU A 230 -22.39 -19.02 11.54
CA LEU A 230 -21.47 -17.90 11.75
C LEU A 230 -22.15 -16.71 12.44
N LYS A 231 -23.33 -16.31 11.96
CA LYS A 231 -24.12 -15.23 12.58
C LYS A 231 -24.46 -15.49 14.05
N LEU A 232 -24.68 -16.75 14.41
CA LEU A 232 -25.06 -17.14 15.77
C LEU A 232 -23.86 -17.35 16.70
N LYS A 233 -22.74 -17.89 16.19
CA LYS A 233 -21.66 -18.47 17.01
C LYS A 233 -20.26 -17.95 16.69
N ALA A 234 -20.06 -17.09 15.68
CA ALA A 234 -18.74 -16.57 15.39
C ALA A 234 -18.21 -15.76 16.59
N PRO A 235 -17.00 -16.06 17.09
CA PRO A 235 -16.42 -15.28 18.19
C PRO A 235 -16.10 -13.85 17.70
N PRO A 236 -16.16 -12.84 18.58
CA PRO A 236 -15.95 -11.43 18.20
C PRO A 236 -14.61 -11.15 17.50
N GLY A 237 -13.61 -11.99 17.72
CA GLY A 237 -12.28 -11.85 17.13
C GLY A 237 -12.13 -12.51 15.75
N LEU A 238 -13.11 -13.26 15.28
CA LEU A 238 -13.16 -13.80 13.91
C LEU A 238 -13.80 -12.76 12.99
N LYS A 239 -13.05 -12.22 12.06
CA LYS A 239 -13.59 -11.37 10.97
C LYS A 239 -13.96 -12.27 9.80
N TRP A 240 -15.20 -12.23 9.37
CA TRP A 240 -15.66 -13.09 8.29
C TRP A 240 -16.61 -12.35 7.35
N GLU A 241 -16.62 -12.81 6.11
CA GLU A 241 -17.55 -12.33 5.08
C GLU A 241 -17.96 -13.48 4.17
N ILE A 242 -19.21 -13.45 3.73
CA ILE A 242 -19.76 -14.37 2.72
C ILE A 242 -20.23 -13.54 1.54
N ALA A 243 -19.70 -13.84 0.35
CA ALA A 243 -20.11 -13.20 -0.90
C ALA A 243 -20.72 -14.22 -1.86
N THR A 244 -21.80 -13.84 -2.54
CA THR A 244 -22.36 -14.62 -3.64
C THR A 244 -22.29 -13.83 -4.95
N PHE A 245 -22.05 -14.54 -6.03
CA PHE A 245 -21.85 -13.94 -7.34
C PHE A 245 -22.92 -14.45 -8.33
N PRO A 246 -23.85 -13.60 -8.76
CA PRO A 246 -24.85 -13.96 -9.75
C PRO A 246 -24.19 -14.19 -11.13
N ASN A 247 -24.81 -15.04 -11.93
CA ASN A 247 -24.37 -15.37 -13.29
C ASN A 247 -22.99 -16.05 -13.38
N GLU A 248 -22.48 -16.59 -12.29
CA GLU A 248 -21.29 -17.43 -12.28
C GLU A 248 -21.66 -18.91 -12.24
N LYS A 249 -20.69 -19.77 -12.57
CA LYS A 249 -20.77 -21.22 -12.43
C LYS A 249 -19.78 -21.69 -11.38
N HIS A 250 -19.95 -22.90 -10.87
CA HIS A 250 -19.08 -23.52 -9.88
C HIS A 250 -17.56 -23.32 -10.13
N ASN A 251 -17.15 -23.37 -11.39
CA ASN A 251 -15.74 -23.16 -11.76
C ASN A 251 -15.39 -21.71 -12.07
N SER A 252 -16.28 -20.92 -12.67
CA SER A 252 -15.97 -19.55 -13.09
C SER A 252 -15.96 -18.57 -11.90
N VAL A 253 -16.69 -18.86 -10.83
CA VAL A 253 -16.74 -18.03 -9.61
C VAL A 253 -15.36 -17.81 -8.99
N ARG A 254 -14.42 -18.72 -9.23
CA ARG A 254 -13.05 -18.65 -8.71
C ARG A 254 -12.38 -17.32 -8.98
N LEU A 255 -12.57 -16.74 -10.17
CA LEU A 255 -11.95 -15.44 -10.53
C LEU A 255 -12.38 -14.32 -9.59
N LYS A 256 -13.70 -14.14 -9.43
CA LYS A 256 -14.26 -13.10 -8.56
C LYS A 256 -13.99 -13.40 -7.09
N ALA A 257 -14.20 -14.65 -6.69
CA ALA A 257 -13.98 -15.09 -5.31
C ALA A 257 -12.53 -14.87 -4.85
N MET A 258 -11.55 -15.16 -5.69
CA MET A 258 -10.14 -14.90 -5.40
C MET A 258 -9.86 -13.40 -5.30
N TYR A 259 -10.30 -12.62 -6.29
CA TYR A 259 -10.03 -11.18 -6.33
C TYR A 259 -10.64 -10.45 -5.13
N ASP A 260 -11.92 -10.67 -4.85
CA ASP A 260 -12.58 -10.01 -3.73
C ASP A 260 -12.11 -10.55 -2.37
N GLY A 261 -11.80 -11.86 -2.29
CA GLY A 261 -11.26 -12.47 -1.07
C GLY A 261 -9.90 -11.90 -0.66
N ILE A 262 -8.98 -11.73 -1.61
CA ILE A 262 -7.70 -11.09 -1.29
C ILE A 262 -7.88 -9.62 -0.90
N LYS A 263 -8.80 -8.88 -1.53
CA LYS A 263 -9.12 -7.50 -1.12
C LYS A 263 -9.73 -7.45 0.28
N PHE A 264 -10.60 -8.39 0.62
CA PHE A 264 -11.13 -8.53 1.97
C PHE A 264 -10.01 -8.76 2.99
N SER A 265 -9.12 -9.71 2.73
CA SER A 265 -8.05 -10.09 3.67
C SER A 265 -7.01 -8.99 3.89
N TYR A 266 -6.87 -8.08 2.95
CA TYR A 266 -5.98 -6.92 3.04
C TYR A 266 -6.73 -5.59 3.11
N SER A 267 -8.02 -5.60 3.46
CA SER A 267 -8.78 -4.36 3.62
C SER A 267 -8.07 -3.40 4.58
N GLY A 268 -7.90 -2.16 4.15
CA GLY A 268 -7.12 -1.15 4.87
C GLY A 268 -5.61 -1.18 4.59
N TYR A 269 -5.09 -2.13 3.81
CA TYR A 269 -3.71 -2.09 3.34
C TYR A 269 -3.51 -0.90 2.37
N SER A 270 -2.34 -0.29 2.46
CA SER A 270 -1.83 0.65 1.46
C SER A 270 -0.33 0.42 1.26
N GLY A 271 0.11 0.52 0.01
CA GLY A 271 1.53 0.42 -0.33
C GLY A 271 2.36 1.66 0.02
N GLY A 272 1.75 2.72 0.58
CA GLY A 272 2.38 3.98 0.93
C GLY A 272 1.99 4.51 2.29
N ALA A 273 2.66 5.57 2.73
CA ALA A 273 2.31 6.28 3.96
C ALA A 273 1.04 7.12 3.78
N ILE A 274 0.32 7.37 4.87
CA ILE A 274 -0.83 8.29 4.87
C ILE A 274 -0.35 9.68 4.43
N GLN A 275 -0.96 10.21 3.37
CA GLN A 275 -0.66 11.52 2.81
C GLN A 275 -1.69 12.56 3.28
N PHE A 276 -1.22 13.62 3.90
CA PHE A 276 -2.05 14.75 4.32
C PHE A 276 -1.27 16.06 4.29
N HIS A 277 -1.94 17.17 4.01
CA HIS A 277 -1.31 18.48 3.94
C HIS A 277 -2.20 19.60 4.48
N PRO A 278 -1.63 20.60 5.18
CA PRO A 278 -0.24 20.68 5.62
C PRO A 278 0.08 19.64 6.70
N MET A 279 1.35 19.17 6.76
CA MET A 279 1.78 18.19 7.76
C MET A 279 2.12 18.84 9.10
N ASN A 280 2.64 20.05 9.07
CA ASN A 280 3.01 20.82 10.25
C ASN A 280 2.70 22.30 10.04
N GLY A 281 2.72 23.09 11.13
CA GLY A 281 2.56 24.51 10.91
C GLY A 281 2.37 25.39 12.13
N ILE A 282 2.20 26.69 11.82
CA ILE A 282 1.86 27.75 12.78
C ILE A 282 0.49 28.27 12.42
N LEU A 283 -0.39 28.28 13.40
CA LEU A 283 -1.75 28.81 13.28
C LEU A 283 -1.86 30.14 14.04
N LEU A 284 -2.69 31.03 13.54
CA LEU A 284 -3.08 32.22 14.27
C LEU A 284 -4.13 31.86 15.32
N LYS A 285 -4.11 32.55 16.44
CA LYS A 285 -5.12 32.41 17.49
C LYS A 285 -6.51 32.64 16.91
N ASN A 286 -7.44 31.74 17.18
CA ASN A 286 -8.85 31.79 16.72
C ASN A 286 -9.04 31.82 15.18
N LYS A 287 -8.02 31.44 14.40
CA LYS A 287 -8.13 31.32 12.96
C LYS A 287 -7.81 29.87 12.55
N PRO A 288 -8.84 29.08 12.21
CA PRO A 288 -8.63 27.65 11.90
C PRO A 288 -7.86 27.44 10.60
N ALA A 289 -7.23 26.30 10.50
CA ALA A 289 -6.65 25.80 9.26
C ALA A 289 -7.29 24.47 8.85
N THR A 290 -7.39 24.25 7.55
CA THR A 290 -7.87 23.00 6.98
C THR A 290 -6.69 22.10 6.65
N ILE A 291 -6.75 20.87 7.12
CA ILE A 291 -5.86 19.79 6.73
C ILE A 291 -6.58 18.96 5.66
N PHE A 292 -5.93 18.72 4.54
CA PHE A 292 -6.45 17.93 3.42
C PHE A 292 -5.85 16.53 3.49
N LEU A 293 -6.70 15.51 3.54
CA LEU A 293 -6.28 14.12 3.44
C LEU A 293 -6.39 13.69 1.98
N LEU A 294 -5.27 13.28 1.39
CA LEU A 294 -5.21 12.92 -0.03
C LEU A 294 -5.66 11.49 -0.26
N ASP A 295 -5.38 10.61 0.69
CA ASP A 295 -5.74 9.20 0.62
C ASP A 295 -7.05 8.94 1.36
N ARG A 296 -7.82 8.00 0.83
CA ARG A 296 -9.06 7.52 1.46
C ARG A 296 -8.86 6.09 1.92
N TYR A 297 -8.78 5.91 3.22
CA TYR A 297 -8.77 4.60 3.85
C TYR A 297 -10.16 4.27 4.41
N PRO A 298 -10.64 3.03 4.31
CA PRO A 298 -11.98 2.65 4.78
C PRO A 298 -12.21 2.99 6.25
N GLU A 299 -11.22 2.74 7.09
CA GLU A 299 -11.24 3.05 8.53
C GLU A 299 -10.02 3.87 8.91
N MET A 300 -10.12 5.19 8.71
CA MET A 300 -9.11 6.14 9.19
C MET A 300 -9.68 6.98 10.33
N ARG A 301 -8.94 7.04 11.42
CA ARG A 301 -9.28 7.77 12.64
C ARG A 301 -8.20 8.78 12.99
N TYR A 302 -8.54 9.77 13.83
CA TYR A 302 -7.59 10.78 14.26
C TYR A 302 -7.77 11.18 15.71
N THR A 303 -6.68 11.73 16.28
CA THR A 303 -6.67 12.50 17.53
C THR A 303 -5.93 13.82 17.31
N LEU A 304 -6.13 14.80 18.20
CA LEU A 304 -5.47 16.11 18.15
C LEU A 304 -4.57 16.37 19.36
N ASP A 305 -4.49 15.44 20.28
CA ASP A 305 -3.73 15.52 21.53
C ASP A 305 -2.44 14.68 21.52
N GLY A 306 -2.13 14.02 20.38
CA GLY A 306 -0.94 13.20 20.22
C GLY A 306 -1.12 11.74 20.66
N THR A 307 -2.25 11.37 21.24
CA THR A 307 -2.57 9.97 21.56
C THR A 307 -2.79 9.17 20.28
N GLU A 308 -2.48 7.87 20.30
CA GLU A 308 -2.74 7.02 19.15
C GLU A 308 -4.26 6.74 19.02
N PRO A 309 -4.86 6.97 17.84
CA PRO A 309 -6.27 6.69 17.61
C PRO A 309 -6.62 5.20 17.77
N ASP A 310 -7.81 4.95 18.29
CA ASP A 310 -8.46 3.65 18.32
C ASP A 310 -9.79 3.67 17.54
N MET A 311 -10.52 2.54 17.53
CA MET A 311 -11.79 2.41 16.81
C MET A 311 -12.94 3.27 17.38
N THR A 312 -12.75 3.88 18.57
CA THR A 312 -13.71 4.82 19.18
C THR A 312 -13.39 6.27 18.84
N SER A 313 -12.16 6.55 18.40
CA SER A 313 -11.71 7.88 17.98
C SER A 313 -12.51 8.41 16.78
N PRO A 314 -12.61 9.73 16.59
CA PRO A 314 -13.33 10.33 15.47
C PRO A 314 -12.81 9.83 14.11
N LYS A 315 -13.71 9.59 13.14
CA LYS A 315 -13.35 9.30 11.76
C LYS A 315 -12.70 10.51 11.10
N ALA A 316 -11.65 10.24 10.34
CA ALA A 316 -10.99 11.24 9.53
C ALA A 316 -11.70 11.37 8.17
N GLU A 317 -12.28 12.56 7.93
CA GLU A 317 -12.86 12.91 6.64
C GLU A 317 -11.76 13.46 5.70
N SER A 318 -12.10 13.70 4.42
CA SER A 318 -11.13 14.26 3.45
C SER A 318 -10.58 15.64 3.86
N ARG A 319 -11.22 16.31 4.81
CA ARG A 319 -10.81 17.59 5.38
C ARG A 319 -11.00 17.58 6.89
N LEU A 320 -9.94 17.95 7.62
CA LEU A 320 -10.00 18.15 9.05
C LEU A 320 -9.76 19.63 9.36
N LEU A 321 -10.56 20.18 10.26
CA LEU A 321 -10.41 21.56 10.71
C LEU A 321 -9.68 21.60 12.05
N ILE A 322 -8.56 22.30 12.12
CA ILE A 322 -7.77 22.47 13.33
C ILE A 322 -7.91 23.91 13.81
N ASN A 323 -8.41 24.09 15.04
CA ASN A 323 -8.77 25.39 15.60
C ASN A 323 -7.74 25.96 16.62
N GLY A 324 -6.60 25.29 16.80
CA GLY A 324 -5.62 25.69 17.81
C GLY A 324 -4.38 24.79 17.76
N PRO A 325 -3.54 24.83 18.82
CA PRO A 325 -2.40 23.94 18.87
C PRO A 325 -2.87 22.49 18.88
N ALA A 326 -2.20 21.63 18.08
CA ALA A 326 -2.59 20.25 17.96
C ALA A 326 -1.38 19.35 17.67
N GLN A 327 -1.41 18.17 18.27
CA GLN A 327 -0.54 17.05 17.91
C GLN A 327 -1.44 16.03 17.17
N LEU A 328 -1.57 16.23 15.86
CA LEU A 328 -2.41 15.37 15.02
C LEU A 328 -1.77 13.99 14.92
N VAL A 329 -2.53 12.96 15.22
CA VAL A 329 -2.20 11.58 14.87
C VAL A 329 -3.32 11.03 14.00
N LEU A 330 -2.97 10.53 12.83
CA LEU A 330 -3.85 9.81 11.91
C LEU A 330 -3.48 8.33 11.98
N LYS A 331 -4.46 7.46 12.06
CA LYS A 331 -4.28 6.02 11.98
C LYS A 331 -5.29 5.40 11.02
N SER A 332 -4.79 4.66 10.05
CA SER A 332 -5.58 3.79 9.18
C SER A 332 -5.56 2.38 9.75
N PHE A 333 -6.73 1.76 9.87
CA PHE A 333 -6.85 0.41 10.42
C PHE A 333 -7.04 -0.59 9.30
N SER A 334 -6.15 -1.57 9.24
CA SER A 334 -6.29 -2.74 8.38
C SER A 334 -7.10 -3.83 9.05
N VAL A 335 -7.69 -4.72 8.26
CA VAL A 335 -8.52 -5.82 8.79
C VAL A 335 -7.74 -6.74 9.72
N SER A 336 -6.47 -6.99 9.45
CA SER A 336 -5.59 -7.83 10.26
C SER A 336 -4.91 -7.09 11.41
N GLY A 337 -4.86 -5.75 11.37
CA GLY A 337 -4.04 -4.92 12.24
C GLY A 337 -2.56 -4.87 11.85
N LYS A 338 -2.09 -5.80 11.03
CA LYS A 338 -0.67 -5.90 10.61
C LYS A 338 -0.22 -4.74 9.73
N TYR A 339 -1.12 -4.20 8.95
CA TYR A 339 -0.87 -3.14 7.97
C TYR A 339 -1.45 -1.79 8.40
N ASP A 340 -1.67 -1.61 9.69
CA ASP A 340 -2.06 -0.31 10.21
C ASP A 340 -0.98 0.73 9.90
N LEU A 341 -1.41 1.90 9.45
CA LEU A 341 -0.52 3.01 9.16
C LEU A 341 -0.76 4.15 10.15
N VAL A 342 0.31 4.81 10.55
CA VAL A 342 0.25 5.97 11.43
C VAL A 342 0.99 7.13 10.79
N ALA A 343 0.37 8.31 10.79
CA ALA A 343 1.02 9.55 10.38
C ALA A 343 0.80 10.63 11.44
N LYS A 344 1.76 11.53 11.59
CA LYS A 344 1.76 12.56 12.63
C LYS A 344 1.99 13.94 12.06
N GLY A 345 1.34 14.94 12.64
CA GLY A 345 1.51 16.34 12.33
C GLY A 345 1.52 17.20 13.60
N SER A 346 2.24 18.31 13.57
CA SER A 346 2.35 19.22 14.72
C SER A 346 1.98 20.64 14.33
N PHE A 347 1.04 21.22 15.06
CA PHE A 347 0.56 22.58 14.85
C PHE A 347 0.69 23.38 16.14
N THR A 348 1.33 24.53 16.03
CA THR A 348 1.50 25.45 17.14
C THR A 348 0.70 26.73 16.90
N VAL A 349 0.41 27.49 17.93
CA VAL A 349 -0.16 28.85 17.79
C VAL A 349 0.98 29.85 17.83
N GLY A 350 0.94 30.81 16.92
CA GLY A 350 1.91 31.91 16.84
C GLY A 350 1.31 33.15 16.18
N GLU A 351 2.17 34.12 15.98
CA GLU A 351 1.83 35.37 15.31
C GLU A 351 2.08 35.27 13.78
N ILE A 352 1.52 36.19 13.02
CA ILE A 352 1.84 36.35 11.60
C ILE A 352 3.35 36.67 11.48
N LEU A 353 4.03 35.98 10.60
CA LEU A 353 5.45 36.24 10.35
C LEU A 353 5.56 37.59 9.60
N PRO A 354 6.25 38.58 10.22
CA PRO A 354 6.40 39.89 9.54
C PRO A 354 7.30 39.80 8.31
N SER A 355 6.99 40.59 7.32
CA SER A 355 7.83 40.73 6.12
C SER A 355 9.10 41.52 6.42
N SER A 356 10.12 41.33 5.63
CA SER A 356 11.30 42.18 5.60
C SER A 356 11.15 43.34 4.64
N GLN A 357 11.87 44.43 4.84
CA GLN A 357 11.97 45.48 3.82
C GLN A 357 12.58 44.94 2.55
N LYS A 358 12.07 45.41 1.39
CA LYS A 358 12.62 45.02 0.09
C LYS A 358 14.10 45.47 0.02
N PRO A 359 15.06 44.57 -0.20
CA PRO A 359 16.46 44.93 -0.41
C PRO A 359 16.65 45.85 -1.58
N LYS A 360 17.56 46.81 -1.48
CA LYS A 360 17.77 47.89 -2.51
C LYS A 360 18.21 47.36 -3.87
N LYS A 361 18.79 46.18 -3.97
CA LYS A 361 19.34 45.59 -5.20
C LYS A 361 18.86 44.16 -5.37
N LEU A 362 17.58 43.98 -5.64
CA LEU A 362 17.05 42.67 -6.02
C LEU A 362 16.86 42.59 -7.54
N ILE A 363 17.32 41.49 -8.10
CA ILE A 363 17.07 41.12 -9.50
C ILE A 363 15.90 40.14 -9.49
N ASN A 364 14.83 40.46 -10.22
CA ASN A 364 13.70 39.58 -10.39
C ASN A 364 14.06 38.38 -11.27
N GLY A 365 13.58 37.23 -10.95
CA GLY A 365 13.72 36.06 -11.77
C GLY A 365 14.61 34.97 -11.17
N GLY A 366 14.05 34.13 -10.27
CA GLY A 366 14.68 32.96 -9.70
C GLY A 366 15.50 33.17 -8.44
N LEU A 367 16.11 32.13 -7.95
CA LEU A 367 16.99 32.09 -6.78
C LEU A 367 18.42 31.79 -7.23
N LYS A 368 19.42 32.43 -6.60
CA LYS A 368 20.83 32.03 -6.82
C LYS A 368 21.03 30.64 -6.28
N TYR A 369 21.70 29.76 -7.03
CA TYR A 369 22.08 28.46 -6.55
C TYR A 369 23.58 28.20 -6.62
N ALA A 370 24.04 27.32 -5.73
CA ALA A 370 25.36 26.72 -5.75
C ALA A 370 25.21 25.21 -5.53
N CYS A 371 25.80 24.39 -6.42
CA CYS A 371 25.76 22.93 -6.32
C CYS A 371 27.14 22.36 -6.03
N TYR A 372 27.19 21.29 -5.26
CA TYR A 372 28.38 20.68 -4.68
C TYR A 372 28.35 19.18 -5.00
N GLY A 373 29.48 18.60 -5.37
CA GLY A 373 29.63 17.16 -5.55
C GLY A 373 30.22 16.47 -4.33
N GLY A 374 29.71 15.31 -3.99
CA GLY A 374 30.21 14.49 -2.89
C GLY A 374 29.26 13.35 -2.54
N ASN A 375 29.80 12.27 -1.99
CA ASN A 375 29.02 11.12 -1.56
C ASN A 375 28.74 11.21 -0.05
N TRP A 376 27.50 11.58 0.29
CA TRP A 376 27.04 11.72 1.66
C TRP A 376 25.85 10.79 1.91
N ASP A 377 25.60 10.46 3.19
CA ASP A 377 24.44 9.67 3.61
C ASP A 377 23.32 10.54 4.22
N LYS A 378 23.59 11.84 4.38
CA LYS A 378 22.66 12.88 4.86
C LYS A 378 23.06 14.23 4.29
N MET A 379 22.21 15.25 4.47
CA MET A 379 22.48 16.62 4.06
C MET A 379 23.83 17.12 4.61
N PRO A 380 24.81 17.47 3.75
CA PRO A 380 26.12 17.99 4.19
C PRO A 380 26.02 19.43 4.68
N ASP A 381 27.06 19.86 5.41
CA ASP A 381 27.24 21.29 5.70
C ASP A 381 27.77 22.04 4.47
N LEU A 382 26.82 22.56 3.68
CA LEU A 382 27.10 23.21 2.39
C LEU A 382 28.02 24.42 2.48
N LYS A 383 28.09 25.08 3.67
CA LYS A 383 28.95 26.26 3.88
C LYS A 383 30.44 25.93 3.90
N LYS A 384 30.79 24.68 4.12
CA LYS A 384 32.17 24.19 4.18
C LYS A 384 32.66 23.63 2.83
N LEU A 385 31.81 23.62 1.81
CA LEU A 385 32.10 23.01 0.53
C LEU A 385 32.41 24.07 -0.54
N LYS A 386 33.20 23.67 -1.56
CA LYS A 386 33.44 24.50 -2.75
C LYS A 386 32.42 24.12 -3.83
N PRO A 387 31.65 25.07 -4.37
CA PRO A 387 30.69 24.76 -5.40
C PRO A 387 31.37 24.32 -6.70
N VAL A 388 30.77 23.32 -7.37
CA VAL A 388 31.17 22.90 -8.72
C VAL A 388 30.42 23.65 -9.82
N GLN A 389 29.25 24.21 -9.47
CA GLN A 389 28.45 25.04 -10.35
C GLN A 389 27.63 26.05 -9.57
N THR A 390 27.46 27.24 -10.15
CA THR A 390 26.57 28.30 -9.66
C THR A 390 25.71 28.84 -10.79
N GLY A 391 24.55 29.40 -10.44
CA GLY A 391 23.66 30.02 -11.43
C GLY A 391 22.40 30.58 -10.76
N VAL A 392 21.34 30.74 -11.56
CA VAL A 392 20.01 31.15 -11.14
C VAL A 392 19.03 30.03 -11.47
N ALA A 393 18.31 29.54 -10.47
CA ALA A 393 17.29 28.51 -10.61
C ALA A 393 15.95 29.14 -10.99
N ASP A 394 15.23 28.49 -11.91
CA ASP A 394 13.85 28.79 -12.23
C ASP A 394 12.86 28.24 -11.20
N SER A 395 11.57 28.42 -11.43
CA SER A 395 10.49 27.93 -10.57
C SER A 395 10.37 26.40 -10.51
N LEU A 396 11.02 25.70 -11.45
CA LEU A 396 10.98 24.24 -11.51
C LEU A 396 12.25 23.60 -10.96
N PHE A 397 13.23 24.39 -10.52
CA PHE A 397 14.55 23.90 -10.06
C PHE A 397 15.16 22.88 -11.03
N SER A 398 15.13 23.24 -12.34
CA SER A 398 15.60 22.34 -13.39
C SER A 398 17.12 22.14 -13.30
N PHE A 399 17.52 20.90 -13.03
CA PHE A 399 18.94 20.51 -12.99
C PHE A 399 19.46 19.99 -14.35
N LYS A 400 18.79 20.31 -15.46
CA LYS A 400 19.11 19.75 -16.78
C LYS A 400 20.56 20.02 -17.22
N ASN A 401 21.12 21.16 -16.84
CA ASN A 401 22.46 21.56 -17.18
C ASN A 401 23.51 21.31 -16.10
N LEU A 402 23.12 20.66 -15.01
CA LEU A 402 24.06 20.29 -13.96
C LEU A 402 24.97 19.16 -14.47
N PRO A 403 26.31 19.28 -14.35
CA PRO A 403 27.25 18.24 -14.79
C PRO A 403 27.13 16.98 -13.91
N LEU A 404 26.59 17.11 -12.70
CA LEU A 404 26.40 16.03 -11.74
C LEU A 404 25.02 15.38 -11.95
N LYS A 405 24.98 14.05 -11.98
CA LYS A 405 23.73 13.28 -12.09
C LYS A 405 23.39 12.53 -10.81
N VAL A 406 24.38 12.25 -9.98
CA VAL A 406 24.30 11.54 -8.71
C VAL A 406 25.21 12.17 -7.69
N ASN A 407 24.97 11.92 -6.40
CA ASN A 407 25.83 12.33 -5.30
C ASN A 407 26.16 13.84 -5.34
N PHE A 408 25.13 14.66 -5.30
CA PHE A 408 25.28 16.12 -5.25
C PHE A 408 24.31 16.75 -4.26
N ALA A 409 24.64 17.96 -3.81
CA ALA A 409 23.74 18.80 -3.04
C ALA A 409 23.72 20.20 -3.64
N CYS A 410 22.58 20.90 -3.52
CA CYS A 410 22.44 22.27 -4.00
C CYS A 410 21.85 23.16 -2.90
N LEU A 411 22.36 24.38 -2.80
CA LEU A 411 21.83 25.46 -2.01
C LEU A 411 21.23 26.52 -2.92
N SER A 412 19.94 26.85 -2.75
CA SER A 412 19.29 27.95 -3.47
C SER A 412 18.89 29.04 -2.47
N GLU A 413 19.29 30.28 -2.72
CA GLU A 413 19.04 31.41 -1.82
C GLU A 413 18.55 32.64 -2.58
N GLY A 414 17.74 33.45 -1.91
CA GLY A 414 17.20 34.70 -2.42
C GLY A 414 16.03 35.21 -1.61
N TYR A 415 15.04 35.79 -2.29
CA TYR A 415 13.84 36.32 -1.65
C TYR A 415 12.59 35.85 -2.38
N LEU A 416 11.54 35.57 -1.58
CA LEU A 416 10.18 35.39 -2.09
C LEU A 416 9.36 36.64 -1.84
N GLU A 417 8.60 37.08 -2.84
CA GLU A 417 7.57 38.11 -2.68
C GLU A 417 6.22 37.45 -2.39
N ILE A 418 5.66 37.77 -1.25
CA ILE A 418 4.34 37.35 -0.78
C ILE A 418 3.35 38.45 -1.18
N ALA A 419 2.37 38.11 -2.01
CA ALA A 419 1.49 39.07 -2.66
C ALA A 419 0.37 39.61 -1.75
N GLU A 420 -0.05 38.84 -0.74
CA GLU A 420 -1.16 39.16 0.14
C GLU A 420 -0.98 38.52 1.54
N ASP A 421 -1.62 39.10 2.55
CA ASP A 421 -1.60 38.55 3.91
C ASP A 421 -2.41 37.25 4.00
N GLY A 422 -1.94 36.28 4.77
CA GLY A 422 -2.73 35.09 5.06
C GLY A 422 -1.92 33.83 5.26
N TYR A 423 -2.62 32.70 5.29
CA TYR A 423 -1.99 31.39 5.40
C TYR A 423 -1.41 30.95 4.05
N TYR A 424 -0.16 30.59 4.07
CA TYR A 424 0.55 29.94 2.96
C TYR A 424 0.95 28.51 3.39
N ILE A 425 0.73 27.54 2.52
CA ILE A 425 1.27 26.20 2.70
C ILE A 425 2.41 26.03 1.71
N PHE A 426 3.62 25.83 2.21
CA PHE A 426 4.76 25.45 1.37
C PHE A 426 4.95 23.95 1.41
N ALA A 427 5.31 23.35 0.28
CA ALA A 427 5.66 21.95 0.22
C ALA A 427 6.87 21.71 -0.67
N THR A 428 7.72 20.77 -0.24
CA THR A 428 8.79 20.20 -1.06
C THR A 428 8.48 18.74 -1.35
N THR A 429 8.64 18.35 -2.62
CA THR A 429 8.58 16.94 -3.04
C THR A 429 9.98 16.53 -3.48
N THR A 430 10.53 15.52 -2.81
CA THR A 430 11.89 15.03 -3.07
C THR A 430 11.96 13.52 -2.89
N LYS A 431 12.95 12.91 -3.54
CA LYS A 431 13.29 11.50 -3.33
C LYS A 431 14.34 11.32 -2.23
N ASN A 432 15.12 12.37 -1.99
CA ASN A 432 16.14 12.40 -0.95
C ASN A 432 15.90 13.58 0.00
N ALA A 433 16.92 14.16 0.57
CA ALA A 433 16.78 15.20 1.59
C ALA A 433 16.48 16.59 1.03
N SER A 434 15.66 17.36 1.74
CA SER A 434 15.50 18.81 1.51
C SER A 434 15.23 19.57 2.81
N ARG A 435 15.71 20.82 2.88
CA ARG A 435 15.39 21.76 3.95
C ARG A 435 14.94 23.08 3.36
N LEU A 436 13.78 23.56 3.81
CA LEU A 436 13.24 24.86 3.42
C LEU A 436 13.21 25.80 4.60
N TYR A 437 13.85 26.96 4.43
CA TYR A 437 13.83 28.06 5.37
C TYR A 437 13.12 29.27 4.77
N LEU A 438 12.33 29.96 5.59
CA LEU A 438 11.76 31.26 5.27
C LEU A 438 12.13 32.24 6.38
N GLY A 439 12.92 33.27 6.03
CA GLY A 439 13.65 34.05 7.04
C GLY A 439 14.63 33.15 7.82
N ASN A 440 14.53 33.23 9.14
CA ASN A 440 15.32 32.39 10.04
C ASN A 440 14.56 31.11 10.49
N LYS A 441 13.37 30.88 9.95
CA LYS A 441 12.52 29.77 10.36
C LYS A 441 12.70 28.58 9.42
N LEU A 442 13.05 27.43 9.99
CA LEU A 442 13.02 26.15 9.29
C LEU A 442 11.56 25.69 9.18
N LEU A 443 11.04 25.59 7.96
CA LEU A 443 9.68 25.12 7.68
C LEU A 443 9.64 23.62 7.44
N ILE A 444 10.55 23.13 6.61
CA ILE A 444 10.61 21.72 6.21
C ILE A 444 12.03 21.22 6.49
N ASP A 445 12.13 20.10 7.20
CA ASP A 445 13.35 19.34 7.41
C ASP A 445 13.09 17.88 7.07
N GLU A 446 13.56 17.46 5.90
CA GLU A 446 13.52 16.08 5.44
C GLU A 446 14.97 15.66 5.19
N ASP A 447 15.54 14.90 6.11
CA ASP A 447 16.95 14.46 6.07
C ASP A 447 17.07 12.93 5.87
N SER A 448 16.17 12.37 5.05
CA SER A 448 16.10 10.93 4.79
C SER A 448 16.25 10.63 3.32
N ILE A 449 16.78 9.44 3.01
CA ILE A 449 16.83 8.89 1.66
C ILE A 449 15.65 7.93 1.52
N HIS A 450 14.78 8.19 0.54
CA HIS A 450 13.59 7.39 0.29
C HIS A 450 13.73 6.58 -1.00
N SER A 451 13.01 5.46 -1.08
CA SER A 451 12.90 4.67 -2.31
C SER A 451 11.98 5.31 -3.35
N ALA A 452 11.04 6.16 -2.89
CA ALA A 452 10.08 6.92 -3.71
C ALA A 452 10.09 8.39 -3.31
N GLU A 453 9.49 9.25 -4.15
CA GLU A 453 9.27 10.66 -3.85
C GLU A 453 8.36 10.82 -2.63
N THR A 454 8.72 11.73 -1.74
CA THR A 454 7.92 12.12 -0.58
C THR A 454 7.65 13.61 -0.60
N THR A 455 6.46 14.01 -0.14
CA THR A 455 6.07 15.41 -0.02
C THR A 455 5.98 15.78 1.46
N LYS A 456 6.69 16.82 1.85
CA LYS A 456 6.58 17.45 3.18
C LYS A 456 6.00 18.85 3.04
N SER A 457 5.19 19.27 4.00
CA SER A 457 4.50 20.56 3.91
C SER A 457 4.35 21.25 5.25
N PHE A 458 4.31 22.57 5.19
CA PHE A 458 4.21 23.43 6.35
C PHE A 458 3.27 24.61 6.09
N ILE A 459 2.29 24.86 6.97
CA ILE A 459 1.45 26.05 6.92
C ILE A 459 2.01 27.14 7.81
N ILE A 460 2.03 28.37 7.31
CA ILE A 460 2.52 29.54 8.02
C ILE A 460 1.71 30.79 7.64
N PRO A 461 1.30 31.61 8.62
CA PRO A 461 0.70 32.91 8.34
C PRO A 461 1.79 33.94 7.99
N LEU A 462 1.65 34.61 6.85
CA LEU A 462 2.59 35.59 6.34
C LEU A 462 1.91 36.95 6.11
N GLU A 463 2.64 38.04 6.37
CA GLU A 463 2.30 39.36 5.85
C GLU A 463 2.71 39.48 4.38
N LYS A 464 2.07 40.33 3.64
CA LYS A 464 2.50 40.78 2.31
C LYS A 464 3.90 41.41 2.40
N GLY A 465 4.81 41.03 1.47
CA GLY A 465 6.15 41.61 1.43
C GLY A 465 7.24 40.61 1.04
N PHE A 466 8.45 40.85 1.41
CA PHE A 466 9.62 40.06 1.01
C PHE A 466 10.15 39.21 2.15
N TYR A 467 10.52 38.00 1.82
CA TYR A 467 11.08 37.02 2.77
C TYR A 467 12.35 36.39 2.24
N PRO A 468 13.46 36.42 2.99
CA PRO A 468 14.61 35.61 2.64
C PRO A 468 14.18 34.16 2.55
N VAL A 469 14.58 33.45 1.50
CA VAL A 469 14.33 32.04 1.32
C VAL A 469 15.64 31.30 1.11
N ARG A 470 15.77 30.14 1.75
CA ARG A 470 16.87 29.21 1.56
C ARG A 470 16.30 27.79 1.39
N LEU A 471 16.66 27.16 0.27
CA LEU A 471 16.31 25.78 -0.03
C LEU A 471 17.61 24.99 -0.19
N GLU A 472 17.79 24.01 0.67
CA GLU A 472 18.86 23.01 0.60
C GLU A 472 18.27 21.72 0.03
N TYR A 473 18.98 21.10 -0.92
CA TYR A 473 18.58 19.88 -1.56
C TYR A 473 19.76 18.93 -1.69
N PHE A 474 19.55 17.65 -1.46
CA PHE A 474 20.53 16.58 -1.59
C PHE A 474 19.98 15.46 -2.44
N GLN A 475 20.82 14.95 -3.38
CA GLN A 475 20.47 13.90 -4.32
C GLN A 475 21.57 12.84 -4.37
N LYS A 476 21.20 11.58 -4.14
CA LYS A 476 22.11 10.43 -4.15
C LYS A 476 22.05 9.62 -5.44
N ASP A 477 20.88 9.39 -5.98
CA ASP A 477 20.64 8.55 -7.16
C ASP A 477 20.55 9.35 -8.48
N ALA A 478 20.38 8.65 -9.62
CA ALA A 478 20.43 9.23 -10.95
C ALA A 478 19.17 9.98 -11.40
N ASN A 479 18.08 9.94 -10.63
CA ASN A 479 16.81 10.56 -10.97
C ASN A 479 16.49 11.70 -10.00
N PRO A 480 17.06 12.90 -10.20
CA PRO A 480 16.82 14.02 -9.33
C PRO A 480 15.36 14.44 -9.40
N ALA A 481 14.74 14.57 -8.25
CA ALA A 481 13.40 15.08 -8.10
C ALA A 481 13.39 16.15 -6.99
N LEU A 482 13.10 17.39 -7.38
CA LEU A 482 12.85 18.48 -6.46
C LEU A 482 11.72 19.33 -7.02
N GLN A 483 10.67 19.50 -6.23
CA GLN A 483 9.62 20.47 -6.47
C GLN A 483 9.47 21.34 -5.24
N LEU A 484 9.38 22.65 -5.42
CA LEU A 484 8.94 23.59 -4.40
C LEU A 484 7.63 24.21 -4.86
N ILE A 485 6.56 23.89 -4.17
CA ILE A 485 5.22 24.38 -4.47
C ILE A 485 4.66 25.15 -3.28
N TYR A 486 3.65 25.98 -3.53
CA TYR A 486 2.92 26.67 -2.49
C TYR A 486 1.43 26.71 -2.79
N LEU A 487 0.63 26.73 -1.73
CA LEU A 487 -0.78 27.08 -1.78
C LEU A 487 -0.96 28.44 -1.11
N LYS A 488 -1.42 29.43 -1.88
CA LYS A 488 -1.69 30.77 -1.37
C LYS A 488 -3.12 30.90 -0.81
N PRO A 489 -3.43 31.96 -0.04
CA PRO A 489 -4.78 32.21 0.43
C PRO A 489 -5.80 32.21 -0.70
N GLY A 490 -6.95 31.55 -0.48
CA GLY A 490 -8.06 31.48 -1.45
C GLY A 490 -7.81 30.63 -2.70
N ALA A 491 -6.63 30.03 -2.89
CA ALA A 491 -6.37 29.13 -4.00
C ALA A 491 -6.95 27.73 -3.75
N GLY A 492 -7.43 27.06 -4.81
CA GLY A 492 -7.93 25.69 -4.74
C GLY A 492 -6.81 24.65 -4.77
N ASP A 493 -5.76 24.93 -5.57
CA ASP A 493 -4.69 23.97 -5.85
C ASP A 493 -3.31 24.55 -5.59
N PRO A 494 -2.34 23.73 -5.12
CA PRO A 494 -0.96 24.13 -5.00
C PRO A 494 -0.32 24.28 -6.39
N THR A 495 0.60 25.25 -6.52
CA THR A 495 1.32 25.51 -7.76
C THR A 495 2.80 25.75 -7.50
N PRO A 496 3.71 25.52 -8.47
CA PRO A 496 5.07 26.03 -8.36
C PRO A 496 5.05 27.53 -8.10
N ILE A 497 5.99 28.01 -7.28
CA ILE A 497 6.09 29.45 -7.01
C ILE A 497 6.46 30.15 -8.32
N PRO A 498 5.65 31.08 -8.84
CA PRO A 498 5.93 31.73 -10.10
C PRO A 498 7.27 32.49 -10.07
N TYR A 499 8.03 32.38 -11.15
CA TYR A 499 9.34 32.99 -11.32
C TYR A 499 9.38 34.50 -10.98
N LYS A 500 8.29 35.21 -11.31
CA LYS A 500 8.14 36.64 -11.02
C LYS A 500 8.07 37.00 -9.54
N TYR A 501 7.88 36.04 -8.65
CA TYR A 501 7.88 36.22 -7.19
C TYR A 501 9.17 35.76 -6.53
N MET A 502 10.17 35.34 -7.33
CA MET A 502 11.49 34.96 -6.86
C MET A 502 12.53 36.02 -7.24
N TYR A 503 13.39 36.33 -6.30
CA TYR A 503 14.43 37.37 -6.48
C TYR A 503 15.76 36.89 -5.91
N HIS A 504 16.86 37.44 -6.49
CA HIS A 504 18.22 37.17 -6.04
C HIS A 504 19.11 38.41 -6.05
#